data_26d6916d7540de13c308dc59d6f9af0e
#
_entry.id   26d6916d7540de13c308dc59d6f9af0e
#
_cell.length_a   1.000
_cell.length_b   1.000
_cell.length_c   1.000
_cell.angle_alpha   90.00
_cell.angle_beta   90.00
_cell.angle_gamma   90.00
#
_symmetry.space_group_name_H-M   'P 1'
#
loop_
_entity.id
_entity.type
_entity.pdbx_description
1 polymer ?
#
loop_
_entity_poly.entity_id
_entity_poly.type
_entity_poly.pdbx_seq_one_letter_code
_entity_poly.pdbx_strand_id
1 'polypeptide(L)'
;IDGASATNVWLPHIASYVPALESIETVNIVTNSFDAEQGLAGGAAVNVQIRSGSNDIHGAGFWYHMGSWSQSRPFFQPANQDTPKFVYNQNGGRLGGPIKKDRIFYFVSYEGSTDRRFASRLNTVPTAAMRRGDLSASNTTVYDPATGNPDGTGRLPFAGNIIAQNRIDPLAKRLLDDMVPLPNVNT
;
A
#
# COMPACT_ATOMS: atom_id res chain seq x y z
N ILE A 1 -22.40 4.54 11.09
CA ILE A 1 -23.12 4.77 9.82
C ILE A 1 -24.56 4.41 10.08
N ASP A 2 -25.50 5.32 9.85
CA ASP A 2 -26.94 5.16 10.13
C ASP A 2 -27.23 4.60 11.53
N GLY A 3 -26.48 5.07 12.53
CA GLY A 3 -26.58 4.62 13.92
C GLY A 3 -25.81 3.33 14.26
N ALA A 4 -25.30 2.61 13.24
CA ALA A 4 -24.46 1.42 13.48
C ALA A 4 -22.97 1.79 13.54
N SER A 5 -22.23 1.09 14.42
CA SER A 5 -20.77 1.25 14.50
C SER A 5 -20.11 0.61 13.26
N ALA A 6 -19.30 1.40 12.58
CA ALA A 6 -18.46 0.94 11.47
C ALA A 6 -16.98 0.81 11.86
N THR A 7 -16.68 0.82 13.14
CA THR A 7 -15.33 0.70 13.68
C THR A 7 -14.88 -0.76 13.68
N ASN A 8 -13.65 -1.02 13.29
CA ASN A 8 -13.08 -2.35 13.36
C ASN A 8 -12.85 -2.73 14.83
N VAL A 9 -13.38 -3.90 15.25
CA VAL A 9 -13.31 -4.35 16.65
C VAL A 9 -11.88 -4.60 17.12
N TRP A 10 -11.02 -5.08 16.22
CA TRP A 10 -9.61 -5.40 16.52
C TRP A 10 -8.68 -4.21 16.37
N LEU A 11 -9.04 -3.28 15.49
CA LEU A 11 -8.26 -2.08 15.18
C LEU A 11 -9.19 -0.86 15.24
N PRO A 12 -9.51 -0.35 16.44
CA PRO A 12 -10.52 0.70 16.62
C PRO A 12 -10.24 2.02 15.89
N HIS A 13 -9.01 2.21 15.41
CA HIS A 13 -8.59 3.37 14.61
C HIS A 13 -8.85 3.20 13.11
N ILE A 14 -9.41 2.06 12.69
CA ILE A 14 -9.73 1.78 11.28
C ILE A 14 -11.24 1.56 11.14
N ALA A 15 -11.84 2.25 10.17
CA ALA A 15 -13.22 1.97 9.78
C ALA A 15 -13.28 0.64 9.00
N SER A 16 -14.19 -0.25 9.38
CA SER A 16 -14.42 -1.52 8.70
C SER A 16 -15.06 -1.35 7.32
N TYR A 17 -15.78 -0.25 7.15
CA TYR A 17 -16.46 0.10 5.91
C TYR A 17 -16.46 1.62 5.72
N VAL A 18 -16.16 2.04 4.51
CA VAL A 18 -16.25 3.44 4.08
C VAL A 18 -17.28 3.50 2.95
N PRO A 19 -18.41 4.19 3.14
CA PRO A 19 -19.44 4.29 2.11
C PRO A 19 -18.94 5.08 0.90
N ALA A 20 -19.50 4.79 -0.27
CA ALA A 20 -19.26 5.56 -1.48
C ALA A 20 -19.63 7.03 -1.26
N LEU A 21 -18.79 7.95 -1.75
CA LEU A 21 -18.95 9.38 -1.50
C LEU A 21 -20.35 9.88 -1.90
N GLU A 22 -20.82 9.47 -3.05
CA GLU A 22 -22.14 9.88 -3.58
C GLU A 22 -23.33 9.21 -2.87
N SER A 23 -23.09 8.18 -2.06
CA SER A 23 -24.13 7.57 -1.22
C SER A 23 -24.38 8.34 0.08
N ILE A 24 -23.48 9.24 0.46
CA ILE A 24 -23.56 9.98 1.71
C ILE A 24 -24.54 11.13 1.55
N GLU A 25 -25.45 11.28 2.51
CA GLU A 25 -26.34 12.43 2.64
C GLU A 25 -25.76 13.49 3.57
N THR A 26 -25.34 13.05 4.77
CA THR A 26 -24.85 13.97 5.81
C THR A 26 -23.69 13.34 6.55
N VAL A 27 -22.68 14.16 6.86
CA VAL A 27 -21.61 13.82 7.79
C VAL A 27 -21.64 14.81 8.95
N ASN A 28 -21.85 14.29 10.15
CA ASN A 28 -21.83 15.09 11.37
C ASN A 28 -20.61 14.67 12.21
N ILE A 29 -19.75 15.62 12.53
CA ILE A 29 -18.54 15.40 13.32
C ILE A 29 -18.68 16.16 14.64
N VAL A 30 -18.70 15.42 15.74
CA VAL A 30 -18.76 15.94 17.11
C VAL A 30 -17.41 15.76 17.77
N THR A 31 -16.73 16.86 18.10
CA THR A 31 -15.38 16.86 18.66
C THR A 31 -15.31 16.97 20.17
N ASN A 32 -16.38 17.49 20.81
CA ASN A 32 -16.45 17.67 22.24
C ASN A 32 -17.83 17.28 22.76
N SER A 33 -17.90 16.82 24.01
CA SER A 33 -19.17 16.55 24.73
C SER A 33 -20.12 15.64 23.96
N PHE A 34 -19.59 14.59 23.32
CA PHE A 34 -20.44 13.58 22.69
C PHE A 34 -21.08 12.68 23.74
N ASP A 35 -22.32 12.27 23.49
CA ASP A 35 -23.11 11.44 24.38
C ASP A 35 -22.53 10.04 24.54
N ALA A 36 -22.91 9.36 25.64
CA ALA A 36 -22.48 7.99 25.93
C ALA A 36 -22.88 6.97 24.84
N GLU A 37 -23.92 7.26 24.06
CA GLU A 37 -24.35 6.47 22.91
C GLU A 37 -23.33 6.45 21.75
N GLN A 38 -22.49 7.47 21.69
CA GLN A 38 -21.44 7.61 20.67
C GLN A 38 -20.11 6.95 21.09
N GLY A 39 -20.14 6.11 22.11
CA GLY A 39 -19.03 5.52 22.85
C GLY A 39 -17.84 5.05 22.01
N LEU A 40 -16.68 4.86 22.67
CA LEU A 40 -15.37 4.48 22.11
C LEU A 40 -14.70 5.56 21.23
N ALA A 41 -15.17 6.79 21.23
CA ALA A 41 -14.52 7.87 20.50
C ALA A 41 -13.49 8.55 21.42
N GLY A 42 -12.20 8.48 21.08
CA GLY A 42 -11.12 9.12 21.84
C GLY A 42 -10.86 10.58 21.47
N GLY A 43 -11.45 11.11 20.42
CA GLY A 43 -11.21 12.48 19.94
C GLY A 43 -12.37 13.11 19.18
N ALA A 44 -13.10 12.33 18.41
CA ALA A 44 -14.29 12.77 17.69
C ALA A 44 -15.22 11.62 17.41
N ALA A 45 -16.52 11.87 17.41
CA ALA A 45 -17.54 10.95 16.91
C ALA A 45 -17.98 11.40 15.50
N VAL A 46 -17.83 10.53 14.52
CA VAL A 46 -18.20 10.80 13.12
C VAL A 46 -19.46 10.01 12.80
N ASN A 47 -20.58 10.72 12.61
CA ASN A 47 -21.85 10.13 12.24
C ASN A 47 -22.10 10.36 10.75
N VAL A 48 -22.30 9.28 10.02
CA VAL A 48 -22.56 9.29 8.57
C VAL A 48 -23.95 8.78 8.31
N GLN A 49 -24.77 9.54 7.61
CA GLN A 49 -26.07 9.13 7.13
C GLN A 49 -26.03 8.85 5.64
N ILE A 50 -26.58 7.71 5.24
CA ILE A 50 -26.67 7.29 3.84
C ILE A 50 -27.99 7.78 3.25
N ARG A 51 -27.95 8.18 1.98
CA ARG A 51 -29.13 8.61 1.23
C ARG A 51 -30.14 7.48 1.12
N SER A 52 -31.40 7.85 1.11
CA SER A 52 -32.51 6.94 0.85
C SER A 52 -33.27 7.33 -0.43
N GLY A 53 -34.11 6.46 -0.91
CA GLY A 53 -35.05 6.76 -2.00
C GLY A 53 -36.16 7.72 -1.51
N SER A 54 -36.75 8.44 -2.45
CA SER A 54 -37.88 9.38 -2.22
C SER A 54 -38.98 9.12 -3.23
N ASN A 55 -40.04 9.96 -3.16
CA ASN A 55 -41.12 9.89 -4.15
C ASN A 55 -40.74 10.36 -5.55
N ASP A 56 -39.59 11.04 -5.68
CA ASP A 56 -39.05 11.51 -6.94
C ASP A 56 -37.87 10.69 -7.33
N ILE A 57 -37.78 10.33 -8.62
CA ILE A 57 -36.59 9.64 -9.16
C ILE A 57 -35.45 10.64 -9.23
N HIS A 58 -34.35 10.30 -8.60
CA HIS A 58 -33.14 11.12 -8.58
C HIS A 58 -31.89 10.25 -8.69
N GLY A 59 -30.88 10.78 -9.33
CA GLY A 59 -29.63 10.07 -9.53
C GLY A 59 -28.50 10.99 -9.94
N ALA A 60 -27.30 10.44 -9.91
CA ALA A 60 -26.10 11.12 -10.40
C ALA A 60 -25.09 10.05 -10.89
N GLY A 61 -24.32 10.42 -11.90
CA GLY A 61 -23.14 9.66 -12.32
C GLY A 61 -21.90 10.55 -12.19
N PHE A 62 -20.76 9.96 -11.84
CA PHE A 62 -19.52 10.69 -11.68
C PHE A 62 -18.35 9.92 -12.24
N TRP A 63 -17.33 10.65 -12.64
CA TRP A 63 -16.03 10.13 -13.03
C TRP A 63 -14.94 11.14 -12.65
N TYR A 64 -14.09 10.71 -11.73
CA TYR A 64 -12.90 11.45 -11.33
C TYR A 64 -11.67 10.80 -11.96
N HIS A 65 -10.90 11.60 -12.65
CA HIS A 65 -9.64 11.17 -13.27
C HIS A 65 -8.49 12.01 -12.74
N MET A 66 -7.42 11.33 -12.33
CA MET A 66 -6.18 11.96 -11.90
C MET A 66 -5.00 11.22 -12.53
N GLY A 67 -4.04 11.96 -13.04
CA GLY A 67 -2.84 11.39 -13.62
C GLY A 67 -1.59 12.21 -13.28
N SER A 68 -0.42 11.67 -13.58
CA SER A 68 0.85 12.34 -13.32
C SER A 68 0.96 13.73 -13.96
N TRP A 69 0.20 14.02 -15.03
CA TRP A 69 0.14 15.32 -15.70
C TRP A 69 -0.51 16.41 -14.82
N SER A 70 -1.35 16.02 -13.85
CA SER A 70 -2.05 16.94 -12.95
C SER A 70 -1.33 17.14 -11.62
N GLN A 71 -0.20 16.49 -11.40
CA GLN A 71 0.60 16.63 -10.18
C GLN A 71 1.85 17.46 -10.43
N SER A 72 2.15 18.34 -9.47
CA SER A 72 3.46 18.95 -9.39
C SER A 72 4.48 17.93 -8.90
N ARG A 73 5.74 18.20 -9.26
CA ARG A 73 6.87 17.38 -8.84
C ARG A 73 7.00 17.38 -7.31
N PRO A 74 7.26 16.22 -6.67
CA PRO A 74 7.59 16.19 -5.25
C PRO A 74 8.81 17.04 -4.93
N PHE A 75 8.77 17.76 -3.82
CA PHE A 75 9.82 18.71 -3.44
C PHE A 75 11.22 18.06 -3.33
N PHE A 76 11.29 16.84 -2.78
CA PHE A 76 12.56 16.13 -2.61
C PHE A 76 12.98 15.26 -3.81
N GLN A 77 12.24 15.30 -4.90
CA GLN A 77 12.61 14.54 -6.09
C GLN A 77 13.75 15.24 -6.84
N PRO A 78 14.88 14.54 -7.14
CA PRO A 78 15.99 15.09 -7.89
C PRO A 78 15.56 15.62 -9.27
N ALA A 79 16.22 16.70 -9.74
CA ALA A 79 15.84 17.37 -11.00
C ALA A 79 16.00 16.50 -12.25
N ASN A 80 16.86 15.51 -12.19
CA ASN A 80 17.17 14.57 -13.27
C ASN A 80 16.29 13.30 -13.30
N GLN A 81 15.29 13.21 -12.42
CA GLN A 81 14.37 12.08 -12.40
C GLN A 81 12.98 12.50 -12.88
N ASP A 82 12.38 11.69 -13.71
CA ASP A 82 11.00 11.87 -14.14
C ASP A 82 10.02 11.62 -13.00
N THR A 83 8.93 12.37 -13.00
CA THR A 83 7.84 12.13 -12.04
C THR A 83 7.23 10.76 -12.29
N PRO A 84 7.10 9.91 -11.25
CA PRO A 84 6.52 8.59 -11.40
C PRO A 84 5.13 8.67 -12.04
N LYS A 85 4.93 7.88 -13.08
CA LYS A 85 3.63 7.82 -13.77
C LYS A 85 2.60 7.13 -12.90
N PHE A 86 1.44 7.75 -12.77
CA PHE A 86 0.27 7.13 -12.17
C PHE A 86 -0.99 7.56 -12.92
N VAL A 87 -1.99 6.69 -12.85
CA VAL A 87 -3.34 6.96 -13.33
C VAL A 87 -4.33 6.44 -12.30
N TYR A 88 -5.14 7.33 -11.79
CA TYR A 88 -6.22 7.02 -10.87
C TYR A 88 -7.54 7.39 -11.52
N ASN A 89 -8.46 6.44 -11.55
CA ASN A 89 -9.84 6.66 -11.97
C ASN A 89 -10.77 6.21 -10.86
N GLN A 90 -11.77 7.01 -10.57
CA GLN A 90 -12.87 6.68 -9.68
C GLN A 90 -14.16 7.03 -10.41
N ASN A 91 -15.01 6.05 -10.59
CA ASN A 91 -16.25 6.22 -11.33
C ASN A 91 -17.40 5.51 -10.60
N GLY A 92 -18.58 6.03 -10.79
CA GLY A 92 -19.73 5.45 -10.16
C GLY A 92 -21.00 6.22 -10.44
N GLY A 93 -22.02 5.86 -9.70
CA GLY A 93 -23.31 6.52 -9.79
C GLY A 93 -24.24 6.07 -8.67
N ARG A 94 -25.31 6.81 -8.57
CA ARG A 94 -26.41 6.56 -7.62
C ARG A 94 -27.74 6.73 -8.31
N LEU A 95 -28.73 5.99 -7.86
CA LEU A 95 -30.10 6.09 -8.31
C LEU A 95 -31.03 5.79 -7.15
N GLY A 96 -32.02 6.65 -6.94
CA GLY A 96 -33.05 6.48 -5.93
C GLY A 96 -34.41 6.89 -6.46
N GLY A 97 -35.45 6.29 -5.91
CA GLY A 97 -36.82 6.59 -6.31
C GLY A 97 -37.87 5.70 -5.66
N PRO A 98 -39.15 5.86 -6.02
CA PRO A 98 -40.23 5.04 -5.49
C PRO A 98 -40.39 3.74 -6.30
N ILE A 99 -40.54 2.62 -5.60
CA ILE A 99 -41.15 1.40 -6.18
C ILE A 99 -42.66 1.57 -6.13
N LYS A 100 -43.18 2.06 -4.99
CA LYS A 100 -44.58 2.44 -4.81
C LYS A 100 -44.61 3.77 -4.05
N LYS A 101 -45.20 4.80 -4.67
CA LYS A 101 -45.31 6.14 -4.09
C LYS A 101 -45.86 6.08 -2.67
N ASP A 102 -45.26 6.85 -1.80
CA ASP A 102 -45.60 7.02 -0.39
C ASP A 102 -45.45 5.76 0.49
N ARG A 103 -44.88 4.66 -0.06
CA ARG A 103 -44.79 3.38 0.67
C ARG A 103 -43.45 2.68 0.60
N ILE A 104 -42.90 2.51 -0.61
CA ILE A 104 -41.70 1.69 -0.82
C ILE A 104 -40.76 2.44 -1.74
N PHE A 105 -39.54 2.59 -1.28
CA PHE A 105 -38.47 3.30 -1.99
C PHE A 105 -37.28 2.40 -2.21
N TYR A 106 -36.47 2.74 -3.18
CA TYR A 106 -35.17 2.11 -3.41
C TYR A 106 -34.08 3.15 -3.50
N PHE A 107 -32.89 2.77 -3.11
CA PHE A 107 -31.66 3.52 -3.34
C PHE A 107 -30.54 2.53 -3.66
N VAL A 108 -29.80 2.80 -4.73
CA VAL A 108 -28.65 2.01 -5.17
C VAL A 108 -27.51 2.97 -5.44
N SER A 109 -26.32 2.60 -4.97
CA SER A 109 -25.08 3.30 -5.31
C SER A 109 -24.01 2.29 -5.69
N TYR A 110 -23.17 2.68 -6.64
CA TYR A 110 -22.00 1.94 -7.06
C TYR A 110 -20.81 2.87 -7.18
N GLU A 111 -19.66 2.44 -6.71
CA GLU A 111 -18.37 3.12 -6.87
C GLU A 111 -17.29 2.10 -7.18
N GLY A 112 -16.51 2.38 -8.22
CA GLY A 112 -15.33 1.62 -8.59
C GLY A 112 -14.12 2.52 -8.71
N SER A 113 -12.96 2.04 -8.26
CA SER A 113 -11.69 2.75 -8.41
C SER A 113 -10.64 1.87 -9.07
N THR A 114 -9.81 2.50 -9.90
CA THR A 114 -8.64 1.88 -10.51
C THR A 114 -7.43 2.74 -10.25
N ASP A 115 -6.44 2.19 -9.55
CA ASP A 115 -5.19 2.86 -9.25
C ASP A 115 -4.03 2.10 -9.93
N ARG A 116 -3.39 2.78 -10.89
CA ARG A 116 -2.23 2.26 -11.62
C ARG A 116 -1.04 3.15 -11.35
N ARG A 117 -0.12 2.64 -10.54
CA ARG A 117 1.10 3.38 -10.17
C ARG A 117 2.33 2.65 -10.67
N PHE A 118 3.22 3.39 -11.30
CA PHE A 118 4.56 2.92 -11.57
C PHE A 118 5.44 3.22 -10.35
N ALA A 119 6.05 2.18 -9.79
CA ALA A 119 7.02 2.31 -8.72
C ALA A 119 8.39 1.84 -9.23
N SER A 120 9.36 2.73 -9.24
CA SER A 120 10.76 2.38 -9.44
C SER A 120 11.40 2.14 -8.07
N ARG A 121 12.11 1.02 -7.92
CA ARG A 121 12.88 0.71 -6.71
C ARG A 121 14.30 0.40 -7.11
N LEU A 122 15.22 1.03 -6.41
CA LEU A 122 16.64 0.68 -6.51
C LEU A 122 16.95 -0.30 -5.39
N ASN A 123 17.35 -1.51 -5.77
CA ASN A 123 17.76 -2.55 -4.82
C ASN A 123 19.21 -2.95 -5.15
N THR A 124 20.01 -3.15 -4.10
CA THR A 124 21.34 -3.72 -4.25
C THR A 124 21.22 -5.23 -4.41
N VAL A 125 21.79 -5.76 -5.47
CA VAL A 125 21.77 -7.20 -5.76
C VAL A 125 23.20 -7.70 -5.99
N PRO A 126 23.51 -8.99 -5.71
CA PRO A 126 24.83 -9.55 -5.91
C PRO A 126 25.25 -9.52 -7.38
N THR A 127 26.47 -9.06 -7.62
CA THR A 127 27.08 -9.12 -8.96
C THR A 127 27.34 -10.56 -9.40
N ALA A 128 27.62 -10.76 -10.69
CA ALA A 128 27.98 -12.08 -11.20
C ALA A 128 29.24 -12.66 -10.53
N ALA A 129 30.20 -11.83 -10.11
CA ALA A 129 31.37 -12.24 -9.34
C ALA A 129 30.97 -12.72 -7.93
N MET A 130 30.17 -11.93 -7.22
CA MET A 130 29.68 -12.28 -5.89
C MET A 130 28.89 -13.60 -5.88
N ARG A 131 28.09 -13.87 -6.90
CA ARG A 131 27.37 -15.16 -7.04
C ARG A 131 28.30 -16.37 -7.20
N ARG A 132 29.49 -16.14 -7.70
CA ARG A 132 30.54 -17.16 -7.77
C ARG A 132 31.43 -17.21 -6.53
N GLY A 133 31.11 -16.46 -5.49
CA GLY A 133 31.87 -16.41 -4.25
C GLY A 133 33.01 -15.39 -4.24
N ASP A 134 33.19 -14.61 -5.29
CA ASP A 134 34.20 -13.58 -5.36
C ASP A 134 33.67 -12.27 -4.77
N LEU A 135 34.07 -12.00 -3.54
CA LEU A 135 33.74 -10.79 -2.79
C LEU A 135 34.95 -9.84 -2.66
N SER A 136 35.98 -10.03 -3.50
CA SER A 136 37.19 -9.22 -3.44
C SER A 136 36.96 -7.72 -3.64
N ALA A 137 35.92 -7.37 -4.39
CA ALA A 137 35.51 -5.98 -4.59
C ALA A 137 34.70 -5.39 -3.42
N SER A 138 34.36 -6.21 -2.42
CA SER A 138 33.64 -5.73 -1.22
C SER A 138 34.58 -5.06 -0.25
N ASN A 139 34.16 -3.93 0.31
CA ASN A 139 34.90 -3.27 1.40
C ASN A 139 34.79 -3.99 2.76
N THR A 140 34.07 -5.11 2.80
CA THR A 140 33.82 -5.88 4.03
C THR A 140 34.58 -7.19 3.97
N THR A 141 35.38 -7.51 5.01
CA THR A 141 36.06 -8.79 5.13
C THR A 141 35.07 -9.90 5.47
N VAL A 142 35.08 -10.97 4.70
CA VAL A 142 34.23 -12.15 4.92
C VAL A 142 35.03 -13.21 5.64
N TYR A 143 34.52 -13.66 6.78
CA TYR A 143 35.18 -14.66 7.63
C TYR A 143 34.58 -16.03 7.41
N ASP A 144 35.47 -17.05 7.51
CA ASP A 144 35.08 -18.45 7.39
C ASP A 144 34.37 -18.94 8.66
N PRO A 145 33.08 -19.30 8.59
CA PRO A 145 32.33 -19.76 9.76
C PRO A 145 32.76 -21.14 10.25
N ALA A 146 33.53 -21.91 9.45
CA ALA A 146 34.10 -23.21 9.86
C ALA A 146 35.38 -23.08 10.70
N THR A 147 35.88 -21.86 10.88
CA THR A 147 37.04 -21.54 11.70
C THR A 147 36.64 -20.78 12.97
N GLY A 148 37.51 -20.75 13.96
CA GLY A 148 37.28 -20.05 15.21
C GLY A 148 36.47 -20.86 16.23
N ASN A 149 35.92 -20.14 17.22
CA ASN A 149 35.21 -20.71 18.34
C ASN A 149 33.70 -20.82 18.07
N PRO A 150 32.97 -21.68 18.81
CA PRO A 150 31.49 -21.79 18.67
C PRO A 150 30.71 -20.47 18.92
N ASP A 151 31.29 -19.57 19.71
CA ASP A 151 30.73 -18.24 19.98
C ASP A 151 30.92 -17.24 18.81
N GLY A 152 31.64 -17.64 17.76
CA GLY A 152 31.93 -16.85 16.57
C GLY A 152 33.17 -15.99 16.66
N THR A 153 33.94 -16.07 17.76
CA THR A 153 35.23 -15.37 17.89
C THR A 153 36.36 -16.10 17.22
N GLY A 154 37.46 -15.41 16.89
CA GLY A 154 38.68 -16.00 16.33
C GLY A 154 38.54 -16.60 14.92
N ARG A 155 37.48 -16.24 14.18
CA ARG A 155 37.31 -16.69 12.78
C ARG A 155 38.39 -16.12 11.87
N LEU A 156 38.87 -16.92 10.95
CA LEU A 156 39.84 -16.52 9.94
C LEU A 156 39.13 -15.94 8.72
N PRO A 157 39.65 -14.88 8.10
CA PRO A 157 39.11 -14.39 6.85
C PRO A 157 39.35 -15.37 5.68
N PHE A 158 38.42 -15.38 4.73
CA PHE A 158 38.68 -16.07 3.46
C PHE A 158 39.84 -15.39 2.71
N ALA A 159 40.77 -16.18 2.19
CA ALA A 159 41.91 -15.68 1.42
C ALA A 159 41.42 -14.88 0.21
N GLY A 160 41.89 -13.65 0.08
CA GLY A 160 41.44 -12.75 -0.99
C GLY A 160 39.97 -12.40 -0.98
N ASN A 161 39.26 -12.68 0.11
CA ASN A 161 37.82 -12.49 0.23
C ASN A 161 36.99 -13.35 -0.74
N ILE A 162 37.52 -14.53 -1.09
CA ILE A 162 36.96 -15.47 -2.06
C ILE A 162 36.46 -16.72 -1.35
N ILE A 163 35.18 -17.03 -1.51
CA ILE A 163 34.56 -18.26 -1.04
C ILE A 163 34.69 -19.32 -2.14
N ALA A 164 35.32 -20.47 -1.84
CA ALA A 164 35.42 -21.54 -2.79
C ALA A 164 34.05 -22.07 -3.23
N GLN A 165 33.87 -22.37 -4.52
CA GLN A 165 32.57 -22.76 -5.08
C GLN A 165 31.98 -24.03 -4.47
N ASN A 166 32.80 -24.96 -4.04
CA ASN A 166 32.37 -26.17 -3.35
C ASN A 166 31.82 -25.91 -1.94
N ARG A 167 31.95 -24.68 -1.45
CA ARG A 167 31.43 -24.22 -0.15
C ARG A 167 30.15 -23.42 -0.27
N ILE A 168 29.71 -23.11 -1.48
CA ILE A 168 28.45 -22.44 -1.75
C ILE A 168 27.37 -23.51 -1.84
N ASP A 169 26.34 -23.34 -1.02
CA ASP A 169 25.18 -24.24 -1.02
C ASP A 169 24.51 -24.25 -2.41
N PRO A 170 24.29 -25.42 -3.03
CA PRO A 170 23.68 -25.51 -4.36
C PRO A 170 22.27 -24.95 -4.44
N LEU A 171 21.49 -25.07 -3.36
CA LEU A 171 20.14 -24.52 -3.29
C LEU A 171 20.18 -22.99 -3.22
N ALA A 172 21.08 -22.44 -2.40
CA ALA A 172 21.26 -21.00 -2.31
C ALA A 172 21.72 -20.40 -3.66
N LYS A 173 22.61 -21.10 -4.37
CA LYS A 173 23.02 -20.70 -5.71
C LYS A 173 21.84 -20.69 -6.69
N ARG A 174 21.04 -21.75 -6.69
CA ARG A 174 19.85 -21.84 -7.55
C ARG A 174 18.83 -20.74 -7.25
N LEU A 175 18.57 -20.44 -5.98
CA LEU A 175 17.68 -19.36 -5.59
C LEU A 175 18.20 -18.00 -6.08
N LEU A 176 19.49 -17.73 -5.99
CA LEU A 176 20.08 -16.50 -6.51
C LEU A 176 19.96 -16.41 -8.03
N ASP A 177 20.17 -17.51 -8.75
CA ASP A 177 20.13 -17.51 -10.21
C ASP A 177 18.69 -17.40 -10.75
N ASP A 178 17.71 -18.03 -10.09
CA ASP A 178 16.32 -18.08 -10.55
C ASP A 178 15.49 -16.87 -10.08
N MET A 179 15.75 -16.32 -8.88
CA MET A 179 14.88 -15.34 -8.24
C MET A 179 15.48 -13.92 -8.15
N VAL A 180 16.79 -13.78 -8.22
CA VAL A 180 17.44 -12.47 -8.06
C VAL A 180 18.05 -12.04 -9.40
N PRO A 181 17.62 -10.94 -10.00
CA PRO A 181 18.21 -10.46 -11.26
C PRO A 181 19.67 -10.03 -11.06
N LEU A 182 20.44 -9.99 -12.14
CA LEU A 182 21.75 -9.35 -12.13
C LEU A 182 21.61 -7.82 -12.08
N PRO A 183 22.61 -7.09 -11.57
CA PRO A 183 22.61 -5.62 -11.63
C PRO A 183 22.38 -5.15 -13.07
N ASN A 184 21.45 -4.21 -13.24
CA ASN A 184 21.14 -3.57 -14.52
C ASN A 184 21.63 -2.12 -14.59
N VAL A 185 22.18 -1.60 -13.50
CA VAL A 185 22.84 -0.29 -13.42
C VAL A 185 24.13 -0.45 -12.60
N ASN A 186 25.16 0.29 -12.99
CA ASN A 186 26.39 0.41 -12.19
C ASN A 186 26.20 1.60 -11.24
N THR A 187 26.35 1.38 -9.96
CA THR A 187 26.35 2.40 -8.90
C THR A 187 27.76 2.64 -8.41
#